data_3da000c6388b516cde94a521902d20f6
#
_entry.id   3da000c6388b516cde94a521902d20f6
#
_cell.length_a   1.000
_cell.length_b   1.000
_cell.length_c   1.000
_cell.angle_alpha   90.00
_cell.angle_beta   90.00
_cell.angle_gamma   90.00
#
_symmetry.space_group_name_H-M   'P 1'
#
loop_
_entity.id
_entity.type
_entity.pdbx_description
1 polymer ?
#
loop_
_entity_poly.entity_id
_entity_poly.type
_entity_poly.pdbx_seq_one_letter_code
_entity_poly.pdbx_strand_id
1 'polypeptide(L)'
;MSSARQVAADIIGRVLSGESLNHLLPAAFDQVADGQRPLCQELVYGTLREWPMLQGIINSLIKKPLRKKDNDVLALIGSALYEFTQLSTPKHAVVSETVNTVRLMKKQWASGLVNGVLRSFQRAEPLSGFALTPAQRRALPSWLDALIEQEYDDHLDAIAEASRHRPPMTLRVNNIRNERDTYLSLLTDAGLSAHPHDHLCDGITLQQPVDVTSLPGFFDGLVSVQDSAAQRVADLINPQPDERILDACAAPGGKACHLLERQPGLKELVACDASAGRLQRVADNTERLGLTSTIIEADARALPSAMLSPGFDAILADVPCSATGVMRRNPDVKLLRRTVDISQFAEQQLAILQGLWPALKPGGRLLYVTCSILDAENDAVVKAFSRQHEVHIMPIVMERGIARDAGWQVMPEVNGG
;
A
#
# COMPACT_ATOMS: atom_id res chain seq x y z
N MET A 1 26.73 -13.49 0.16
CA MET A 1 25.30 -13.15 0.07
C MET A 1 24.55 -13.90 1.16
N SER A 2 23.60 -13.26 1.82
CA SER A 2 22.80 -13.85 2.89
C SER A 2 21.67 -14.72 2.31
N SER A 3 21.18 -15.72 3.09
CA SER A 3 20.03 -16.52 2.63
C SER A 3 18.74 -15.70 2.67
N ALA A 4 17.78 -16.03 1.79
CA ALA A 4 16.47 -15.37 1.75
C ALA A 4 15.78 -15.37 3.12
N ARG A 5 15.82 -16.49 3.87
CA ARG A 5 15.22 -16.62 5.20
C ARG A 5 15.91 -15.75 6.24
N GLN A 6 17.23 -15.60 6.17
CA GLN A 6 17.97 -14.75 7.09
C GLN A 6 17.61 -13.27 6.89
N VAL A 7 17.60 -12.81 5.62
CA VAL A 7 17.24 -11.41 5.31
C VAL A 7 15.78 -11.15 5.62
N ALA A 8 14.88 -12.07 5.30
CA ALA A 8 13.46 -11.94 5.68
C ALA A 8 13.25 -11.84 7.19
N ALA A 9 13.96 -12.67 7.97
CA ALA A 9 13.88 -12.61 9.43
C ALA A 9 14.40 -11.28 10.00
N ASP A 10 15.48 -10.72 9.43
CA ASP A 10 15.98 -9.41 9.81
C ASP A 10 14.96 -8.31 9.52
N ILE A 11 14.44 -8.24 8.28
CA ILE A 11 13.44 -7.24 7.87
C ILE A 11 12.20 -7.32 8.78
N ILE A 12 11.61 -8.50 8.92
CA ILE A 12 10.41 -8.68 9.75
C ILE A 12 10.71 -8.30 11.19
N GLY A 13 11.85 -8.72 11.75
CA GLY A 13 12.27 -8.39 13.11
C GLY A 13 12.41 -6.88 13.35
N ARG A 14 12.89 -6.14 12.36
CA ARG A 14 12.98 -4.67 12.40
C ARG A 14 11.58 -4.02 12.29
N VAL A 15 10.69 -4.57 11.45
CA VAL A 15 9.29 -4.11 11.42
C VAL A 15 8.62 -4.34 12.77
N LEU A 16 8.83 -5.49 13.40
CA LEU A 16 8.33 -5.77 14.76
C LEU A 16 8.93 -4.84 15.84
N SER A 17 10.04 -4.20 15.51
CA SER A 17 10.71 -3.21 16.37
C SER A 17 10.28 -1.78 16.09
N GLY A 18 9.43 -1.54 15.07
CA GLY A 18 8.82 -0.25 14.77
C GLY A 18 9.33 0.44 13.50
N GLU A 19 10.16 -0.23 12.69
CA GLU A 19 10.66 0.35 11.43
C GLU A 19 9.70 0.05 10.27
N SER A 20 9.56 1.01 9.34
CA SER A 20 8.69 0.82 8.16
C SER A 20 9.33 -0.06 7.11
N LEU A 21 8.53 -0.98 6.57
CA LEU A 21 8.93 -1.89 5.50
C LEU A 21 9.48 -1.16 4.26
N ASN A 22 8.86 -0.04 3.89
CA ASN A 22 9.27 0.75 2.72
C ASN A 22 10.70 1.31 2.83
N HIS A 23 11.20 1.55 4.04
CA HIS A 23 12.57 2.00 4.25
C HIS A 23 13.57 0.84 4.27
N LEU A 24 13.11 -0.36 4.64
CA LEU A 24 13.98 -1.52 4.83
C LEU A 24 14.28 -2.27 3.53
N LEU A 25 13.27 -2.39 2.66
CA LEU A 25 13.33 -3.28 1.50
C LEU A 25 14.44 -2.96 0.50
N PRO A 26 14.67 -1.70 0.06
CA PRO A 26 15.65 -1.41 -0.99
C PRO A 26 17.05 -1.92 -0.64
N ALA A 27 17.56 -1.54 0.51
CA ALA A 27 18.89 -1.94 0.96
C ALA A 27 19.02 -3.42 1.33
N ALA A 28 17.92 -4.07 1.71
CA ALA A 28 17.92 -5.47 2.11
C ALA A 28 17.97 -6.42 0.91
N PHE A 29 17.29 -6.09 -0.19
CA PHE A 29 17.31 -6.92 -1.39
C PHE A 29 18.66 -6.97 -2.08
N ASP A 30 19.51 -5.95 -1.92
CA ASP A 30 20.90 -5.97 -2.41
C ASP A 30 21.78 -7.01 -1.72
N GLN A 31 21.36 -7.49 -0.54
CA GLN A 31 22.08 -8.53 0.22
C GLN A 31 21.69 -9.96 -0.20
N VAL A 32 20.63 -10.11 -0.97
CA VAL A 32 20.07 -11.41 -1.39
C VAL A 32 20.50 -11.70 -2.83
N ALA A 33 20.89 -12.94 -3.12
CA ALA A 33 21.14 -13.36 -4.50
C ALA A 33 19.87 -13.24 -5.35
N ASP A 34 19.99 -12.82 -6.62
CA ASP A 34 18.85 -12.55 -7.52
C ASP A 34 17.86 -13.71 -7.57
N GLY A 35 18.30 -14.94 -7.69
CA GLY A 35 17.44 -16.12 -7.69
C GLY A 35 16.70 -16.40 -6.36
N GLN A 36 17.07 -15.74 -5.25
CA GLN A 36 16.41 -15.87 -3.95
C GLN A 36 15.55 -14.66 -3.57
N ARG A 37 15.62 -13.57 -4.32
CA ARG A 37 14.82 -12.37 -4.06
C ARG A 37 13.31 -12.65 -4.03
N PRO A 38 12.72 -13.42 -4.97
CA PRO A 38 11.30 -13.75 -4.94
C PRO A 38 10.88 -14.47 -3.65
N LEU A 39 11.69 -15.44 -3.20
CA LEU A 39 11.40 -16.12 -1.93
C LEU A 39 11.52 -15.18 -0.74
N CYS A 40 12.54 -14.33 -0.69
CA CYS A 40 12.70 -13.34 0.38
C CYS A 40 11.51 -12.41 0.45
N GLN A 41 11.07 -11.88 -0.69
CA GLN A 41 9.90 -11.01 -0.80
C GLN A 41 8.63 -11.71 -0.35
N GLU A 42 8.41 -12.95 -0.79
CA GLU A 42 7.25 -13.74 -0.39
C GLU A 42 7.22 -13.99 1.11
N LEU A 43 8.36 -14.37 1.70
CA LEU A 43 8.47 -14.59 3.14
C LEU A 43 8.20 -13.30 3.94
N VAL A 44 8.74 -12.15 3.50
CA VAL A 44 8.52 -10.88 4.19
C VAL A 44 7.06 -10.46 4.14
N TYR A 45 6.50 -10.32 2.94
CA TYR A 45 5.16 -9.80 2.77
C TYR A 45 4.09 -10.77 3.29
N GLY A 46 4.23 -12.06 2.98
CA GLY A 46 3.29 -13.07 3.40
C GLY A 46 3.26 -13.23 4.91
N THR A 47 4.42 -13.30 5.55
CA THR A 47 4.50 -13.38 7.02
C THR A 47 3.87 -12.15 7.68
N LEU A 48 4.13 -10.95 7.18
CA LEU A 48 3.56 -9.73 7.74
C LEU A 48 2.04 -9.64 7.55
N ARG A 49 1.51 -10.11 6.40
CA ARG A 49 0.05 -10.18 6.18
C ARG A 49 -0.63 -11.08 7.22
N GLU A 50 -0.01 -12.19 7.56
CA GLU A 50 -0.53 -13.19 8.50
C GLU A 50 -0.07 -12.96 9.94
N TRP A 51 0.73 -11.94 10.22
CA TRP A 51 1.42 -11.79 11.50
C TRP A 51 0.53 -11.87 12.73
N PRO A 52 -0.64 -11.21 12.82
CA PRO A 52 -1.49 -11.30 14.02
C PRO A 52 -1.92 -12.73 14.33
N MET A 53 -2.18 -13.55 13.32
CA MET A 53 -2.51 -14.97 13.46
C MET A 53 -1.27 -15.77 13.88
N LEU A 54 -0.16 -15.59 13.16
CA LEU A 54 1.10 -16.30 13.43
C LEU A 54 1.61 -16.02 14.85
N GLN A 55 1.51 -14.77 15.30
CA GLN A 55 1.87 -14.39 16.67
C GLN A 55 1.01 -15.11 17.71
N GLY A 56 -0.31 -15.24 17.48
CA GLY A 56 -1.21 -16.00 18.34
C GLY A 56 -0.81 -17.46 18.44
N ILE A 57 -0.47 -18.09 17.31
CA ILE A 57 0.03 -19.47 17.24
C ILE A 57 1.35 -19.60 18.02
N ILE A 58 2.32 -18.72 17.75
CA ILE A 58 3.62 -18.75 18.40
C ILE A 58 3.45 -18.62 19.93
N ASN A 59 2.62 -17.68 20.38
CA ASN A 59 2.36 -17.46 21.80
C ASN A 59 1.77 -18.70 22.50
N SER A 60 1.01 -19.53 21.79
CA SER A 60 0.50 -20.80 22.35
C SER A 60 1.56 -21.91 22.41
N LEU A 61 2.62 -21.82 21.62
CA LEU A 61 3.67 -22.85 21.51
C LEU A 61 4.89 -22.55 22.37
N ILE A 62 5.13 -21.28 22.73
CA ILE A 62 6.28 -20.87 23.57
C ILE A 62 5.85 -20.63 25.02
N LYS A 63 6.62 -21.15 25.97
CA LYS A 63 6.33 -20.97 27.41
C LYS A 63 6.63 -19.56 27.93
N LYS A 64 7.59 -18.87 27.32
CA LYS A 64 8.02 -17.52 27.72
C LYS A 64 8.24 -16.68 26.46
N PRO A 65 7.67 -15.45 26.41
CA PRO A 65 7.89 -14.55 25.28
C PRO A 65 9.37 -14.26 25.05
N LEU A 66 9.76 -14.14 23.79
CA LEU A 66 11.10 -13.69 23.42
C LEU A 66 11.29 -12.20 23.77
N ARG A 67 12.51 -11.81 24.06
CA ARG A 67 12.84 -10.39 24.33
C ARG A 67 12.82 -9.60 23.03
N LYS A 68 12.55 -8.29 23.08
CA LYS A 68 12.57 -7.40 21.90
C LYS A 68 13.85 -7.49 21.07
N LYS A 69 15.01 -7.67 21.69
CA LYS A 69 16.30 -7.86 21.00
C LYS A 69 16.40 -9.16 20.18
N ASP A 70 15.45 -10.07 20.37
CA ASP A 70 15.36 -11.36 19.70
C ASP A 70 14.15 -11.43 18.76
N ASN A 71 13.63 -10.27 18.32
CA ASN A 71 12.53 -10.16 17.35
C ASN A 71 12.88 -10.82 16.00
N ASP A 72 14.14 -10.88 15.62
CA ASP A 72 14.61 -11.59 14.44
C ASP A 72 14.42 -13.13 14.55
N VAL A 73 14.61 -13.72 15.75
CA VAL A 73 14.28 -15.13 16.00
C VAL A 73 12.77 -15.35 15.98
N LEU A 74 12.01 -14.43 16.57
CA LEU A 74 10.55 -14.47 16.54
C LEU A 74 10.05 -14.39 15.09
N ALA A 75 10.59 -13.47 14.32
CA ALA A 75 10.32 -13.30 12.89
C ALA A 75 10.65 -14.55 12.07
N LEU A 76 11.81 -15.18 12.35
CA LEU A 76 12.21 -16.42 11.68
C LEU A 76 11.23 -17.56 11.96
N ILE A 77 10.74 -17.69 13.21
CA ILE A 77 9.70 -18.67 13.55
C ILE A 77 8.41 -18.37 12.77
N GLY A 78 7.94 -17.11 12.78
CA GLY A 78 6.74 -16.69 12.06
C GLY A 78 6.85 -16.96 10.56
N SER A 79 7.99 -16.63 9.95
CA SER A 79 8.28 -16.90 8.54
C SER A 79 8.24 -18.41 8.22
N ALA A 80 8.76 -19.25 9.10
CA ALA A 80 8.69 -20.70 8.91
C ALA A 80 7.25 -21.24 9.06
N LEU A 81 6.45 -20.70 9.97
CA LEU A 81 5.02 -21.05 10.09
C LEU A 81 4.24 -20.62 8.85
N TYR A 82 4.52 -19.44 8.31
CA TYR A 82 3.98 -18.99 7.04
C TYR A 82 4.35 -19.95 5.90
N GLU A 83 5.63 -20.34 5.80
CA GLU A 83 6.11 -21.27 4.79
C GLU A 83 5.42 -22.64 4.89
N PHE A 84 5.15 -23.14 6.10
CA PHE A 84 4.39 -24.38 6.33
C PHE A 84 2.95 -24.34 5.83
N THR A 85 2.30 -23.19 5.96
CA THR A 85 0.86 -23.06 5.72
C THR A 85 0.52 -22.58 4.32
N GLN A 86 1.40 -21.82 3.68
CA GLN A 86 1.13 -21.09 2.45
C GLN A 86 2.00 -21.51 1.27
N LEU A 87 3.17 -22.10 1.52
CA LEU A 87 4.08 -22.48 0.45
C LEU A 87 4.16 -23.99 0.27
N SER A 88 4.55 -24.43 -0.95
CA SER A 88 4.70 -25.83 -1.29
C SER A 88 6.02 -26.46 -0.84
N THR A 89 6.81 -25.76 -0.02
CA THR A 89 8.09 -26.27 0.48
C THR A 89 7.88 -27.51 1.35
N PRO A 90 8.62 -28.60 1.12
CA PRO A 90 8.49 -29.79 1.96
C PRO A 90 8.74 -29.49 3.44
N LYS A 91 7.84 -29.95 4.32
CA LYS A 91 7.85 -29.63 5.76
C LYS A 91 9.20 -29.90 6.43
N HIS A 92 9.88 -30.99 6.09
CA HIS A 92 11.20 -31.33 6.63
C HIS A 92 12.27 -30.33 6.17
N ALA A 93 12.18 -29.80 4.96
CA ALA A 93 13.10 -28.80 4.45
C ALA A 93 12.91 -27.47 5.18
N VAL A 94 11.66 -27.04 5.44
CA VAL A 94 11.38 -25.83 6.24
C VAL A 94 12.06 -25.91 7.61
N VAL A 95 11.92 -27.04 8.33
CA VAL A 95 12.56 -27.22 9.66
C VAL A 95 14.09 -27.13 9.54
N SER A 96 14.68 -27.91 8.64
CA SER A 96 16.15 -27.96 8.52
C SER A 96 16.76 -26.62 8.12
N GLU A 97 16.18 -25.94 7.12
CA GLU A 97 16.63 -24.65 6.64
C GLU A 97 16.45 -23.53 7.71
N THR A 98 15.32 -23.55 8.42
CA THR A 98 15.09 -22.58 9.52
C THR A 98 16.10 -22.75 10.65
N VAL A 99 16.39 -23.99 11.08
CA VAL A 99 17.38 -24.25 12.11
C VAL A 99 18.80 -23.88 11.63
N ASN A 100 19.12 -24.11 10.35
CA ASN A 100 20.38 -23.67 9.77
C ASN A 100 20.48 -22.12 9.75
N THR A 101 19.39 -21.45 9.44
CA THR A 101 19.32 -19.97 9.45
C THR A 101 19.61 -19.41 10.85
N VAL A 102 19.12 -20.04 11.92
CA VAL A 102 19.48 -19.64 13.31
C VAL A 102 20.99 -19.63 13.53
N ARG A 103 21.72 -20.60 12.95
CA ARG A 103 23.18 -20.66 13.07
C ARG A 103 23.84 -19.54 12.28
N LEU A 104 23.34 -19.24 11.07
CA LEU A 104 23.84 -18.12 10.26
C LEU A 104 23.62 -16.77 10.95
N MET A 105 22.52 -16.62 11.69
CA MET A 105 22.22 -15.44 12.52
C MET A 105 23.08 -15.35 13.79
N LYS A 106 24.00 -16.32 14.01
CA LYS A 106 24.87 -16.43 15.21
C LYS A 106 24.06 -16.53 16.53
N LYS A 107 22.87 -17.12 16.48
CA LYS A 107 21.97 -17.31 17.64
C LYS A 107 21.75 -18.79 17.97
N GLN A 108 22.83 -19.58 18.07
CA GLN A 108 22.82 -21.03 18.32
C GLN A 108 21.93 -21.43 19.51
N TRP A 109 21.82 -20.56 20.55
CA TRP A 109 20.97 -20.77 21.70
C TRP A 109 19.49 -21.01 21.33
N ALA A 110 19.02 -20.43 20.23
CA ALA A 110 17.64 -20.53 19.78
C ALA A 110 17.35 -21.80 18.94
N SER A 111 18.37 -22.56 18.53
CA SER A 111 18.19 -23.72 17.64
C SER A 111 17.24 -24.78 18.21
N GLY A 112 17.35 -25.08 19.51
CA GLY A 112 16.46 -26.01 20.22
C GLY A 112 15.02 -25.48 20.33
N LEU A 113 14.87 -24.18 20.63
CA LEU A 113 13.57 -23.50 20.70
C LEU A 113 12.87 -23.54 19.36
N VAL A 114 13.53 -23.08 18.28
CA VAL A 114 12.98 -23.04 16.92
C VAL A 114 12.57 -24.44 16.45
N ASN A 115 13.46 -25.43 16.58
CA ASN A 115 13.12 -26.80 16.22
C ASN A 115 11.92 -27.34 17.03
N GLY A 116 11.88 -27.07 18.34
CA GLY A 116 10.79 -27.50 19.22
C GLY A 116 9.44 -26.88 18.83
N VAL A 117 9.40 -25.56 18.55
CA VAL A 117 8.20 -24.85 18.11
C VAL A 117 7.69 -25.39 16.78
N LEU A 118 8.57 -25.54 15.78
CA LEU A 118 8.19 -26.01 14.44
C LEU A 118 7.65 -27.45 14.47
N ARG A 119 8.30 -28.35 15.26
CA ARG A 119 7.81 -29.72 15.43
C ARG A 119 6.50 -29.79 16.21
N SER A 120 6.29 -28.90 17.18
CA SER A 120 5.04 -28.84 17.92
C SER A 120 3.91 -28.31 17.04
N PHE A 121 4.17 -27.33 16.21
CA PHE A 121 3.23 -26.86 15.20
C PHE A 121 2.81 -28.00 14.24
N GLN A 122 3.78 -28.74 13.68
CA GLN A 122 3.50 -29.86 12.79
C GLN A 122 2.60 -30.94 13.42
N ARG A 123 2.71 -31.17 14.72
CA ARG A 123 1.87 -32.13 15.44
C ARG A 123 0.47 -31.62 15.76
N ALA A 124 0.31 -30.31 15.85
CA ALA A 124 -0.95 -29.65 16.25
C ALA A 124 -1.85 -29.29 15.06
N GLU A 125 -1.45 -29.61 13.82
CA GLU A 125 -2.32 -29.41 12.66
C GLU A 125 -3.63 -30.21 12.78
N PRO A 126 -4.78 -29.64 12.43
CA PRO A 126 -5.01 -28.41 11.64
C PRO A 126 -4.99 -27.13 12.51
N LEU A 127 -4.95 -25.96 11.84
CA LEU A 127 -4.94 -24.64 12.48
C LEU A 127 -6.12 -24.39 13.46
N SER A 128 -7.23 -25.10 13.28
CA SER A 128 -8.39 -25.07 14.18
C SER A 128 -8.07 -25.54 15.60
N GLY A 129 -6.96 -26.26 15.80
CA GLY A 129 -6.50 -26.70 17.13
C GLY A 129 -5.91 -25.58 17.99
N PHE A 130 -5.65 -24.40 17.43
CA PHE A 130 -5.11 -23.27 18.19
C PHE A 130 -6.22 -22.36 18.74
N ALA A 131 -6.10 -21.97 20.01
CA ALA A 131 -7.02 -21.04 20.66
C ALA A 131 -6.74 -19.60 20.24
N LEU A 132 -7.16 -19.22 19.02
CA LEU A 132 -7.01 -17.88 18.47
C LEU A 132 -8.27 -17.05 18.70
N THR A 133 -8.10 -15.76 18.98
CA THR A 133 -9.22 -14.80 18.99
C THR A 133 -9.81 -14.62 17.59
N PRO A 134 -11.06 -14.11 17.43
CA PRO A 134 -11.62 -13.81 16.11
C PRO A 134 -10.70 -12.89 15.28
N ALA A 135 -10.19 -11.80 15.86
CA ALA A 135 -9.25 -10.89 15.20
C ALA A 135 -7.98 -11.60 14.69
N GLN A 136 -7.40 -12.49 15.52
CA GLN A 136 -6.23 -13.28 15.12
C GLN A 136 -6.55 -14.24 13.95
N ARG A 137 -7.74 -14.87 13.94
CA ARG A 137 -8.16 -15.72 12.83
C ARG A 137 -8.27 -14.94 11.52
N ARG A 138 -8.71 -13.69 11.59
CA ARG A 138 -8.76 -12.72 10.47
C ARG A 138 -7.40 -12.11 10.12
N ALA A 139 -6.35 -12.45 10.87
CA ALA A 139 -5.02 -11.85 10.75
C ALA A 139 -5.05 -10.31 10.86
N LEU A 140 -5.91 -9.78 11.72
CA LEU A 140 -6.02 -8.36 12.06
C LEU A 140 -5.59 -8.09 13.50
N PRO A 141 -5.02 -6.91 13.80
CA PRO A 141 -4.85 -6.47 15.18
C PRO A 141 -6.23 -6.17 15.78
N SER A 142 -6.43 -6.48 17.06
CA SER A 142 -7.75 -6.41 17.72
C SER A 142 -8.42 -5.03 17.65
N TRP A 143 -7.62 -3.94 17.71
CA TRP A 143 -8.16 -2.58 17.60
C TRP A 143 -8.74 -2.28 16.22
N LEU A 144 -8.10 -2.79 15.16
CA LEU A 144 -8.54 -2.55 13.78
C LEU A 144 -9.71 -3.47 13.43
N ASP A 145 -9.68 -4.72 13.88
CA ASP A 145 -10.79 -5.67 13.75
C ASP A 145 -12.09 -5.07 14.34
N ALA A 146 -12.01 -4.51 15.55
CA ALA A 146 -13.15 -3.88 16.22
C ALA A 146 -13.65 -2.63 15.49
N LEU A 147 -12.76 -1.79 14.93
CA LEU A 147 -13.20 -0.62 14.16
C LEU A 147 -13.85 -1.02 12.84
N ILE A 148 -13.29 -2.00 12.13
CA ILE A 148 -13.89 -2.49 10.88
C ILE A 148 -15.24 -3.17 11.17
N GLU A 149 -15.37 -3.95 12.25
CA GLU A 149 -16.62 -4.55 12.67
C GLU A 149 -17.70 -3.47 12.93
N GLN A 150 -17.32 -2.40 13.62
CA GLN A 150 -18.24 -1.29 13.92
C GLN A 150 -18.72 -0.55 12.67
N GLU A 151 -17.84 -0.35 11.67
CA GLU A 151 -18.14 0.47 10.49
C GLU A 151 -18.66 -0.36 9.30
N TYR A 152 -18.30 -1.66 9.23
CA TYR A 152 -18.49 -2.53 8.07
C TYR A 152 -18.79 -3.98 8.45
N ASP A 153 -19.68 -4.23 9.42
CA ASP A 153 -19.97 -5.57 9.96
C ASP A 153 -20.15 -6.63 8.86
N ASP A 154 -21.01 -6.35 7.88
CA ASP A 154 -21.29 -7.24 6.74
C ASP A 154 -20.09 -7.48 5.80
N HIS A 155 -19.04 -6.66 5.89
CA HIS A 155 -17.86 -6.70 5.02
C HIS A 155 -16.59 -7.10 5.75
N LEU A 156 -16.61 -7.25 7.07
CA LEU A 156 -15.43 -7.48 7.90
C LEU A 156 -14.60 -8.69 7.42
N ASP A 157 -15.24 -9.83 7.20
CA ASP A 157 -14.53 -11.05 6.77
C ASP A 157 -13.96 -10.89 5.34
N ALA A 158 -14.66 -10.21 4.43
CA ALA A 158 -14.18 -9.93 3.08
C ALA A 158 -12.97 -8.97 3.08
N ILE A 159 -12.99 -7.91 3.90
CA ILE A 159 -11.87 -6.98 4.08
C ILE A 159 -10.66 -7.70 4.67
N ALA A 160 -10.90 -8.51 5.72
CA ALA A 160 -9.85 -9.29 6.36
C ALA A 160 -9.19 -10.26 5.36
N GLU A 161 -9.99 -11.00 4.60
CA GLU A 161 -9.51 -11.94 3.59
C GLU A 161 -8.73 -11.22 2.49
N ALA A 162 -9.24 -10.12 1.93
CA ALA A 162 -8.54 -9.32 0.94
C ALA A 162 -7.18 -8.82 1.46
N SER A 163 -7.08 -8.48 2.75
CA SER A 163 -5.83 -8.01 3.38
C SER A 163 -4.73 -9.07 3.50
N ARG A 164 -5.08 -10.35 3.37
CA ARG A 164 -4.17 -11.51 3.45
C ARG A 164 -3.60 -11.91 2.10
N HIS A 165 -4.34 -11.63 1.02
CA HIS A 165 -3.94 -12.02 -0.33
C HIS A 165 -2.87 -11.12 -0.91
N ARG A 166 -2.06 -11.69 -1.83
CA ARG A 166 -1.15 -10.91 -2.64
C ARG A 166 -1.96 -9.94 -3.51
N PRO A 167 -1.60 -8.64 -3.55
CA PRO A 167 -2.32 -7.69 -4.37
C PRO A 167 -2.12 -7.98 -5.86
N PRO A 168 -3.15 -7.74 -6.71
CA PRO A 168 -2.97 -7.77 -8.14
C PRO A 168 -1.98 -6.69 -8.59
N MET A 169 -1.27 -6.94 -9.66
CA MET A 169 -0.44 -5.92 -10.31
C MET A 169 -1.24 -5.29 -11.44
N THR A 170 -1.68 -4.05 -11.20
CA THR A 170 -2.42 -3.27 -12.18
C THR A 170 -1.51 -2.25 -12.82
N LEU A 171 -1.58 -2.17 -14.13
CA LEU A 171 -0.84 -1.25 -14.97
C LEU A 171 -1.77 -0.15 -15.46
N ARG A 172 -1.23 1.05 -15.67
CA ARG A 172 -1.85 2.15 -16.39
C ARG A 172 -1.05 2.43 -17.64
N VAL A 173 -1.67 2.30 -18.79
CA VAL A 173 -1.05 2.61 -20.08
C VAL A 173 -1.00 4.13 -20.26
N ASN A 174 0.14 4.64 -20.72
CA ASN A 174 0.30 6.05 -21.05
C ASN A 174 -0.33 6.32 -22.43
N ASN A 175 -1.56 6.81 -22.47
CA ASN A 175 -2.32 7.04 -23.70
C ASN A 175 -1.76 8.12 -24.61
N ILE A 176 -0.83 8.94 -24.15
CA ILE A 176 -0.11 9.87 -25.01
C ILE A 176 0.85 9.12 -25.93
N ARG A 177 1.36 7.97 -25.49
CA ARG A 177 2.43 7.22 -26.17
C ARG A 177 1.97 5.90 -26.77
N ASN A 178 0.91 5.29 -26.23
CA ASN A 178 0.45 3.97 -26.65
C ASN A 178 -1.04 3.79 -26.36
N GLU A 179 -1.65 2.87 -27.06
CA GLU A 179 -3.02 2.43 -26.80
C GLU A 179 -3.03 1.16 -25.95
N ARG A 180 -4.08 0.96 -25.15
CA ARG A 180 -4.20 -0.18 -24.26
C ARG A 180 -4.09 -1.53 -24.97
N ASP A 181 -4.78 -1.68 -26.09
CA ASP A 181 -4.81 -2.96 -26.83
C ASP A 181 -3.46 -3.24 -27.52
N THR A 182 -2.76 -2.20 -27.98
CA THR A 182 -1.39 -2.32 -28.47
C THR A 182 -0.45 -2.77 -27.37
N TYR A 183 -0.59 -2.21 -26.14
CA TYR A 183 0.26 -2.61 -25.02
C TYR A 183 -0.04 -4.04 -24.55
N LEU A 184 -1.31 -4.49 -24.61
CA LEU A 184 -1.67 -5.89 -24.35
C LEU A 184 -0.99 -6.86 -25.32
N SER A 185 -0.86 -6.46 -26.60
CA SER A 185 -0.11 -7.24 -27.58
C SER A 185 1.37 -7.33 -27.22
N LEU A 186 2.00 -6.21 -26.81
CA LEU A 186 3.40 -6.20 -26.35
C LEU A 186 3.62 -7.12 -25.12
N LEU A 187 2.67 -7.14 -24.18
CA LEU A 187 2.73 -8.05 -23.03
C LEU A 187 2.66 -9.51 -23.48
N THR A 188 1.76 -9.82 -24.41
CA THR A 188 1.61 -11.17 -24.96
C THR A 188 2.89 -11.64 -25.67
N ASP A 189 3.48 -10.79 -26.49
CA ASP A 189 4.73 -11.06 -27.21
C ASP A 189 5.92 -11.28 -26.23
N ALA A 190 5.87 -10.60 -25.07
CA ALA A 190 6.83 -10.80 -23.98
C ALA A 190 6.51 -12.03 -23.09
N GLY A 191 5.48 -12.80 -23.41
CA GLY A 191 5.06 -13.99 -22.62
C GLY A 191 4.37 -13.64 -21.30
N LEU A 192 3.88 -12.42 -21.13
CA LEU A 192 3.20 -11.95 -19.93
C LEU A 192 1.68 -11.99 -20.12
N SER A 193 1.01 -12.87 -19.36
CA SER A 193 -0.45 -12.98 -19.41
C SER A 193 -1.10 -11.81 -18.68
N ALA A 194 -1.99 -11.12 -19.37
CA ALA A 194 -2.70 -9.94 -18.87
C ALA A 194 -4.08 -9.83 -19.50
N HIS A 195 -4.95 -9.02 -18.89
CA HIS A 195 -6.28 -8.70 -19.41
C HIS A 195 -6.62 -7.22 -19.17
N PRO A 196 -7.49 -6.62 -19.98
CA PRO A 196 -8.01 -5.29 -19.70
C PRO A 196 -8.66 -5.25 -18.32
N HIS A 197 -8.49 -4.15 -17.59
CA HIS A 197 -9.25 -3.95 -16.36
C HIS A 197 -10.68 -3.52 -16.70
N ASP A 198 -11.69 -4.17 -16.11
CA ASP A 198 -13.10 -4.01 -16.51
C ASP A 198 -13.63 -2.57 -16.41
N HIS A 199 -13.12 -1.80 -15.46
CA HIS A 199 -13.64 -0.47 -15.12
C HIS A 199 -12.64 0.68 -15.34
N LEU A 200 -11.51 0.43 -16.03
CA LEU A 200 -10.49 1.44 -16.30
C LEU A 200 -10.15 1.42 -17.79
N CYS A 201 -10.29 2.56 -18.47
CA CYS A 201 -10.01 2.62 -19.92
C CYS A 201 -8.54 2.33 -20.24
N ASP A 202 -7.63 2.77 -19.36
CA ASP A 202 -6.18 2.65 -19.54
C ASP A 202 -5.58 1.54 -18.71
N GLY A 203 -6.44 0.85 -17.93
CA GLY A 203 -6.04 -0.16 -16.96
C GLY A 203 -5.84 -1.55 -17.58
N ILE A 204 -4.77 -2.22 -17.15
CA ILE A 204 -4.48 -3.62 -17.45
C ILE A 204 -4.15 -4.33 -16.14
N THR A 205 -4.67 -5.55 -15.96
CA THR A 205 -4.30 -6.39 -14.81
C THR A 205 -3.44 -7.55 -15.29
N LEU A 206 -2.26 -7.72 -14.69
CA LEU A 206 -1.42 -8.87 -14.94
C LEU A 206 -1.96 -10.09 -14.19
N GLN A 207 -1.94 -11.26 -14.83
CA GLN A 207 -2.31 -12.53 -14.19
C GLN A 207 -1.37 -12.87 -13.02
N GLN A 208 -0.10 -12.56 -13.17
CA GLN A 208 0.90 -12.67 -12.11
C GLN A 208 1.77 -11.42 -12.06
N PRO A 209 2.05 -10.88 -10.86
CA PRO A 209 2.97 -9.78 -10.70
C PRO A 209 4.39 -10.15 -11.13
N VAL A 210 5.04 -9.22 -11.84
CA VAL A 210 6.42 -9.34 -12.32
C VAL A 210 7.27 -8.18 -11.82
N ASP A 211 8.59 -8.28 -11.99
CA ASP A 211 9.46 -7.13 -11.79
C ASP A 211 9.15 -6.06 -12.84
N VAL A 212 9.15 -4.78 -12.46
CA VAL A 212 8.83 -3.66 -13.37
C VAL A 212 9.82 -3.58 -14.53
N THR A 213 11.06 -4.05 -14.34
CA THR A 213 12.09 -4.11 -15.38
C THR A 213 11.78 -5.12 -16.49
N SER A 214 10.85 -6.06 -16.22
CA SER A 214 10.38 -7.05 -17.21
C SER A 214 9.23 -6.53 -18.08
N LEU A 215 8.65 -5.37 -17.74
CA LEU A 215 7.55 -4.78 -18.50
C LEU A 215 8.08 -4.12 -19.78
N PRO A 216 7.55 -4.49 -20.97
CA PRO A 216 7.96 -3.88 -22.22
C PRO A 216 7.77 -2.35 -22.20
N GLY A 217 8.79 -1.59 -22.56
CA GLY A 217 8.73 -0.13 -22.64
C GLY A 217 8.46 0.60 -21.34
N PHE A 218 8.69 -0.02 -20.16
CA PHE A 218 8.53 0.66 -18.87
C PHE A 218 9.44 1.88 -18.75
N PHE A 219 10.71 1.72 -19.10
CA PHE A 219 11.68 2.82 -19.09
C PHE A 219 11.46 3.83 -20.20
N ASP A 220 10.76 3.44 -21.27
CA ASP A 220 10.35 4.34 -22.37
C ASP A 220 9.05 5.10 -22.06
N GLY A 221 8.48 4.89 -20.88
CA GLY A 221 7.29 5.58 -20.40
C GLY A 221 6.00 5.13 -21.05
N LEU A 222 5.92 3.89 -21.60
CA LEU A 222 4.69 3.35 -22.17
C LEU A 222 3.66 2.97 -21.12
N VAL A 223 4.11 2.70 -19.88
CA VAL A 223 3.26 2.18 -18.82
C VAL A 223 3.74 2.60 -17.44
N SER A 224 2.81 2.66 -16.49
CA SER A 224 3.06 2.83 -15.06
C SER A 224 2.39 1.73 -14.24
N VAL A 225 2.99 1.34 -13.13
CA VAL A 225 2.34 0.48 -12.14
C VAL A 225 1.53 1.37 -11.19
N GLN A 226 0.21 1.21 -11.20
CA GLN A 226 -0.67 1.98 -10.33
C GLN A 226 -1.88 1.14 -9.92
N ASP A 227 -2.25 1.23 -8.64
CA ASP A 227 -3.45 0.58 -8.11
C ASP A 227 -4.71 1.04 -8.85
N SER A 228 -5.66 0.13 -9.07
CA SER A 228 -6.90 0.43 -9.81
C SER A 228 -7.73 1.54 -9.16
N ALA A 229 -7.83 1.56 -7.83
CA ALA A 229 -8.53 2.63 -7.13
C ALA A 229 -7.83 3.99 -7.31
N ALA A 230 -6.49 4.00 -7.31
CA ALA A 230 -5.72 5.22 -7.54
C ALA A 230 -5.85 5.74 -8.99
N GLN A 231 -6.10 4.87 -9.97
CA GLN A 231 -6.36 5.29 -11.35
C GLN A 231 -7.70 6.05 -11.50
N ARG A 232 -8.72 5.75 -10.67
CA ARG A 232 -10.00 6.47 -10.69
C ARG A 232 -9.89 7.95 -10.35
N VAL A 233 -8.85 8.35 -9.65
CA VAL A 233 -8.66 9.74 -9.21
C VAL A 233 -8.63 10.73 -10.37
N ALA A 234 -8.00 10.38 -11.50
CA ALA A 234 -7.95 11.25 -12.66
C ALA A 234 -9.33 11.44 -13.31
N ASP A 235 -10.17 10.38 -13.34
CA ASP A 235 -11.53 10.48 -13.86
C ASP A 235 -12.41 11.35 -12.94
N LEU A 236 -12.24 11.23 -11.62
CA LEU A 236 -13.01 12.00 -10.63
C LEU A 236 -12.67 13.49 -10.65
N ILE A 237 -11.39 13.85 -10.75
CA ILE A 237 -11.00 15.25 -10.84
C ILE A 237 -11.33 15.84 -12.22
N ASN A 238 -11.42 15.01 -13.26
CA ASN A 238 -11.82 15.36 -14.60
C ASN A 238 -11.12 16.63 -15.12
N PRO A 239 -9.77 16.55 -15.35
CA PRO A 239 -8.98 17.71 -15.75
C PRO A 239 -9.44 18.26 -17.11
N GLN A 240 -9.60 19.59 -17.22
CA GLN A 240 -10.03 20.28 -18.45
C GLN A 240 -8.86 21.03 -19.10
N PRO A 241 -8.92 21.27 -20.43
CA PRO A 241 -7.93 22.12 -21.09
C PRO A 241 -7.80 23.48 -20.43
N ASP A 242 -6.60 24.06 -20.47
CA ASP A 242 -6.28 25.38 -19.93
C ASP A 242 -6.45 25.54 -18.39
N GLU A 243 -6.75 24.45 -17.68
CA GLU A 243 -6.79 24.48 -16.22
C GLU A 243 -5.38 24.48 -15.57
N ARG A 244 -5.31 25.11 -14.42
CA ARG A 244 -4.19 25.05 -13.50
C ARG A 244 -4.55 24.15 -12.33
N ILE A 245 -3.88 23.01 -12.19
CA ILE A 245 -4.20 21.97 -11.20
C ILE A 245 -3.04 21.84 -10.18
N LEU A 246 -3.40 21.70 -8.91
CA LEU A 246 -2.47 21.37 -7.82
C LEU A 246 -2.67 19.91 -7.40
N ASP A 247 -1.60 19.11 -7.41
CA ASP A 247 -1.50 17.85 -6.65
C ASP A 247 -0.73 18.17 -5.35
N ALA A 248 -1.46 18.22 -4.24
CA ALA A 248 -0.98 18.83 -2.99
C ALA A 248 -0.14 17.91 -2.09
N CYS A 249 -0.16 16.59 -2.34
CA CYS A 249 0.67 15.58 -1.66
C CYS A 249 1.20 14.60 -2.71
N ALA A 250 1.86 15.13 -3.75
CA ALA A 250 2.04 14.49 -5.04
C ALA A 250 2.94 13.25 -5.02
N ALA A 251 3.88 13.16 -4.10
CA ALA A 251 4.89 12.10 -4.14
C ALA A 251 4.31 10.68 -3.90
N PRO A 252 4.66 9.71 -4.74
CA PRO A 252 5.76 9.67 -5.71
C PRO A 252 5.44 10.15 -7.14
N GLY A 253 4.31 10.79 -7.40
CA GLY A 253 3.96 11.38 -8.69
C GLY A 253 2.99 10.57 -9.56
N GLY A 254 2.52 9.42 -9.10
CA GLY A 254 1.66 8.54 -9.91
C GLY A 254 0.33 9.18 -10.33
N LYS A 255 -0.29 9.98 -9.44
CA LYS A 255 -1.54 10.70 -9.72
C LYS A 255 -1.28 11.96 -10.55
N ALA A 256 -0.25 12.74 -10.21
CA ALA A 256 0.20 13.89 -10.99
C ALA A 256 0.47 13.54 -12.46
N CYS A 257 1.25 12.48 -12.71
CA CYS A 257 1.50 11.99 -14.06
C CYS A 257 0.22 11.55 -14.76
N HIS A 258 -0.70 10.87 -14.06
CA HIS A 258 -1.97 10.44 -14.65
C HIS A 258 -2.85 11.62 -15.07
N LEU A 259 -2.88 12.71 -14.29
CA LEU A 259 -3.59 13.94 -14.68
C LEU A 259 -3.04 14.55 -15.98
N LEU A 260 -1.71 14.57 -16.12
CA LEU A 260 -1.03 15.05 -17.34
C LEU A 260 -1.27 14.13 -18.54
N GLU A 261 -1.30 12.80 -18.33
CA GLU A 261 -1.64 11.83 -19.38
C GLU A 261 -3.10 11.98 -19.85
N ARG A 262 -4.04 12.22 -18.92
CA ARG A 262 -5.48 12.41 -19.23
C ARG A 262 -5.77 13.73 -19.91
N GLN A 263 -5.02 14.79 -19.59
CA GLN A 263 -5.22 16.11 -20.17
C GLN A 263 -3.88 16.78 -20.50
N PRO A 264 -3.31 16.50 -21.69
CA PRO A 264 -2.07 17.14 -22.13
C PRO A 264 -2.19 18.66 -22.36
N GLY A 265 -3.41 19.18 -22.51
CA GLY A 265 -3.71 20.60 -22.68
C GLY A 265 -3.87 21.37 -21.37
N LEU A 266 -3.43 20.85 -20.23
CA LEU A 266 -3.40 21.62 -18.99
C LEU A 266 -2.51 22.84 -19.13
N LYS A 267 -2.96 23.97 -18.61
CA LYS A 267 -2.13 25.18 -18.52
C LYS A 267 -0.92 24.96 -17.63
N GLU A 268 -1.12 24.33 -16.50
CA GLU A 268 -0.07 23.99 -15.55
C GLU A 268 -0.53 22.87 -14.59
N LEU A 269 0.33 21.91 -14.32
CA LEU A 269 0.22 21.02 -13.17
C LEU A 269 1.34 21.36 -12.18
N VAL A 270 0.95 21.72 -10.97
CA VAL A 270 1.86 21.93 -9.83
C VAL A 270 1.82 20.68 -8.96
N ALA A 271 2.95 20.00 -8.83
CA ALA A 271 3.13 18.86 -7.92
C ALA A 271 3.84 19.36 -6.64
N CYS A 272 3.16 19.26 -5.50
CA CYS A 272 3.64 19.75 -4.21
C CYS A 272 3.78 18.59 -3.22
N ASP A 273 4.84 18.59 -2.42
CA ASP A 273 5.02 17.67 -1.28
C ASP A 273 5.92 18.35 -0.25
N ALA A 274 5.73 18.01 1.03
CA ALA A 274 6.51 18.57 2.14
C ALA A 274 7.94 17.99 2.23
N SER A 275 8.32 17.07 1.36
CA SER A 275 9.61 16.37 1.39
C SER A 275 10.33 16.46 0.05
N ALA A 276 11.43 17.20 0.01
CA ALA A 276 12.30 17.30 -1.16
C ALA A 276 12.77 15.92 -1.67
N GLY A 277 13.14 15.02 -0.74
CA GLY A 277 13.58 13.68 -1.11
C GLY A 277 12.50 12.82 -1.75
N ARG A 278 11.22 13.07 -1.42
CA ARG A 278 10.09 12.39 -2.06
C ARG A 278 9.76 13.03 -3.42
N LEU A 279 9.94 14.33 -3.57
CA LEU A 279 9.71 15.07 -4.82
C LEU A 279 10.68 14.64 -5.95
N GLN A 280 11.88 14.15 -5.60
CA GLN A 280 12.77 13.60 -6.61
C GLN A 280 12.09 12.44 -7.39
N ARG A 281 11.29 11.60 -6.74
CA ARG A 281 10.53 10.53 -7.41
C ARG A 281 9.44 11.07 -8.35
N VAL A 282 8.89 12.25 -8.05
CA VAL A 282 7.96 12.94 -8.97
C VAL A 282 8.71 13.37 -10.23
N ALA A 283 9.90 14.00 -10.06
CA ALA A 283 10.75 14.40 -11.17
C ALA A 283 11.14 13.20 -12.05
N ASP A 284 11.63 12.12 -11.42
CA ASP A 284 12.03 10.90 -12.13
C ASP A 284 10.86 10.28 -12.93
N ASN A 285 9.64 10.28 -12.38
CA ASN A 285 8.46 9.76 -13.06
C ASN A 285 7.99 10.67 -14.20
N THR A 286 7.99 11.99 -14.01
CA THR A 286 7.63 12.93 -15.09
C THR A 286 8.63 12.86 -16.24
N GLU A 287 9.93 12.76 -15.95
CA GLU A 287 10.97 12.60 -16.96
C GLU A 287 10.80 11.29 -17.73
N ARG A 288 10.67 10.14 -17.03
CA ARG A 288 10.47 8.82 -17.64
C ARG A 288 9.27 8.79 -18.57
N LEU A 289 8.17 9.43 -18.17
CA LEU A 289 6.93 9.48 -18.94
C LEU A 289 6.93 10.55 -20.01
N GLY A 290 7.95 11.43 -20.06
CA GLY A 290 8.05 12.56 -21.00
C GLY A 290 6.99 13.63 -20.75
N LEU A 291 6.64 13.85 -19.48
CA LEU A 291 5.67 14.82 -19.02
C LEU A 291 6.38 16.02 -18.39
N THR A 292 5.66 17.14 -18.24
CA THR A 292 6.19 18.34 -17.60
C THR A 292 5.27 18.79 -16.48
N SER A 293 5.83 19.02 -15.29
CA SER A 293 5.13 19.58 -14.13
C SER A 293 6.00 20.60 -13.41
N THR A 294 5.38 21.57 -12.75
CA THR A 294 6.05 22.46 -11.80
C THR A 294 6.13 21.72 -10.47
N ILE A 295 7.36 21.49 -9.97
CA ILE A 295 7.59 20.75 -8.71
C ILE A 295 7.96 21.73 -7.62
N ILE A 296 7.21 21.75 -6.49
CA ILE A 296 7.41 22.72 -5.39
C ILE A 296 7.45 21.96 -4.06
N GLU A 297 8.51 22.17 -3.30
CA GLU A 297 8.54 21.75 -1.89
C GLU A 297 7.75 22.73 -1.05
N ALA A 298 6.61 22.29 -0.50
CA ALA A 298 5.81 23.09 0.42
C ALA A 298 4.93 22.20 1.30
N ASP A 299 4.60 22.70 2.47
CA ASP A 299 3.62 22.10 3.36
C ASP A 299 2.21 22.51 2.94
N ALA A 300 1.38 21.54 2.56
CA ALA A 300 0.00 21.78 2.15
C ALA A 300 -0.87 22.42 3.24
N ARG A 301 -0.46 22.37 4.51
CA ARG A 301 -1.11 23.05 5.63
C ARG A 301 -0.89 24.56 5.63
N ALA A 302 0.15 25.04 4.93
CA ALA A 302 0.53 26.44 4.87
C ALA A 302 1.27 26.76 3.55
N LEU A 303 0.50 26.82 2.45
CA LEU A 303 1.06 27.05 1.12
C LEU A 303 1.74 28.43 1.03
N PRO A 304 2.86 28.56 0.32
CA PRO A 304 3.49 29.85 0.03
C PRO A 304 2.52 30.81 -0.68
N SER A 305 2.59 32.11 -0.36
CA SER A 305 1.71 33.14 -0.94
C SER A 305 1.71 33.15 -2.48
N ALA A 306 2.85 32.81 -3.10
CA ALA A 306 2.98 32.72 -4.55
C ALA A 306 2.09 31.60 -5.16
N MET A 307 1.67 30.60 -4.39
CA MET A 307 0.75 29.55 -4.84
C MET A 307 -0.72 29.95 -4.69
N LEU A 308 -1.03 30.95 -3.87
CA LEU A 308 -2.40 31.40 -3.63
C LEU A 308 -2.95 32.29 -4.76
N SER A 309 -2.08 32.94 -5.54
CA SER A 309 -2.47 33.83 -6.63
C SER A 309 -1.52 33.71 -7.83
N PRO A 310 -2.03 33.42 -9.03
CA PRO A 310 -3.42 33.03 -9.31
C PRO A 310 -3.73 31.65 -8.71
N GLY A 311 -4.95 31.45 -8.22
CA GLY A 311 -5.38 30.17 -7.60
C GLY A 311 -5.48 29.02 -8.62
N PHE A 312 -5.90 27.87 -8.14
CA PHE A 312 -6.06 26.64 -8.91
C PHE A 312 -7.52 26.41 -9.29
N ASP A 313 -7.74 25.89 -10.50
CA ASP A 313 -9.07 25.48 -10.97
C ASP A 313 -9.51 24.15 -10.33
N ALA A 314 -8.53 23.28 -10.08
CA ALA A 314 -8.74 22.04 -9.33
C ALA A 314 -7.57 21.76 -8.38
N ILE A 315 -7.88 21.12 -7.25
CA ILE A 315 -6.87 20.66 -6.28
C ILE A 315 -7.13 19.18 -6.00
N LEU A 316 -6.10 18.35 -6.16
CA LEU A 316 -6.05 16.99 -5.67
C LEU A 316 -5.34 16.97 -4.30
N ALA A 317 -6.04 16.49 -3.30
CA ALA A 317 -5.53 16.29 -1.94
C ALA A 317 -5.47 14.79 -1.61
N ASP A 318 -4.45 14.07 -2.14
CA ASP A 318 -4.15 12.67 -1.79
C ASP A 318 -3.34 12.64 -0.49
N VAL A 319 -4.03 12.82 0.61
CA VAL A 319 -3.42 13.18 1.91
C VAL A 319 -2.76 11.97 2.61
N PRO A 320 -1.75 12.21 3.46
CA PRO A 320 -1.22 11.18 4.35
C PRO A 320 -2.33 10.61 5.24
N CYS A 321 -2.38 9.28 5.35
CA CYS A 321 -3.40 8.57 6.12
C CYS A 321 -2.84 7.29 6.77
N SER A 322 -3.68 6.57 7.50
CA SER A 322 -3.31 5.32 8.14
C SER A 322 -2.95 4.20 7.16
N ALA A 323 -3.41 4.29 5.91
CA ALA A 323 -3.27 3.27 4.86
C ALA A 323 -3.97 1.93 5.16
N THR A 324 -5.03 1.95 5.97
CA THR A 324 -5.79 0.74 6.37
C THR A 324 -6.51 0.06 5.20
N GLY A 325 -6.82 0.76 4.11
CA GLY A 325 -7.40 0.17 2.90
C GLY A 325 -6.40 -0.56 2.00
N VAL A 326 -5.10 -0.34 2.20
CA VAL A 326 -4.04 -0.95 1.38
C VAL A 326 -3.11 -1.87 2.18
N MET A 327 -3.61 -2.46 3.26
CA MET A 327 -2.87 -3.36 4.14
C MET A 327 -2.24 -4.56 3.41
N ARG A 328 -2.85 -5.05 2.32
CA ARG A 328 -2.27 -6.14 1.54
C ARG A 328 -0.99 -5.74 0.80
N ARG A 329 -0.85 -4.44 0.45
CA ARG A 329 0.35 -3.86 -0.19
C ARG A 329 1.38 -3.42 0.84
N ASN A 330 0.90 -2.88 1.96
CA ASN A 330 1.70 -2.35 3.07
C ASN A 330 1.34 -3.10 4.38
N PRO A 331 1.73 -4.38 4.51
CA PRO A 331 1.28 -5.21 5.63
C PRO A 331 1.85 -4.79 6.99
N ASP A 332 2.93 -4.01 7.01
CA ASP A 332 3.48 -3.38 8.19
C ASP A 332 2.51 -2.38 8.87
N VAL A 333 1.54 -1.84 8.13
CA VAL A 333 0.44 -1.02 8.67
C VAL A 333 -0.27 -1.73 9.83
N LYS A 334 -0.57 -3.04 9.70
CA LYS A 334 -1.20 -3.85 10.75
C LYS A 334 -0.42 -3.85 12.08
N LEU A 335 0.89 -3.62 12.02
CA LEU A 335 1.81 -3.74 13.15
C LEU A 335 2.27 -2.38 13.68
N LEU A 336 2.39 -1.41 12.80
CA LEU A 336 2.93 -0.10 13.13
C LEU A 336 1.85 0.91 13.54
N ARG A 337 0.61 0.77 13.05
CA ARG A 337 -0.48 1.68 13.39
C ARG A 337 -1.11 1.32 14.73
N ARG A 338 -1.60 2.36 15.41
CA ARG A 338 -2.31 2.28 16.68
C ARG A 338 -3.56 3.15 16.61
N THR A 339 -4.53 2.91 17.45
CA THR A 339 -5.79 3.67 17.49
C THR A 339 -5.55 5.19 17.63
N VAL A 340 -4.56 5.62 18.42
CA VAL A 340 -4.23 7.03 18.60
C VAL A 340 -3.71 7.69 17.32
N ASP A 341 -3.10 6.94 16.42
CA ASP A 341 -2.57 7.49 15.18
C ASP A 341 -3.71 7.93 14.22
N ILE A 342 -4.90 7.29 14.33
CA ILE A 342 -6.05 7.61 13.48
C ILE A 342 -6.54 9.04 13.72
N SER A 343 -6.71 9.45 14.98
CA SER A 343 -7.10 10.83 15.30
C SER A 343 -6.05 11.86 14.86
N GLN A 344 -4.76 11.54 15.00
CA GLN A 344 -3.68 12.41 14.55
C GLN A 344 -3.69 12.58 13.02
N PHE A 345 -3.95 11.52 12.25
CA PHE A 345 -4.12 11.62 10.81
C PHE A 345 -5.33 12.50 10.44
N ALA A 346 -6.47 12.28 11.09
CA ALA A 346 -7.67 13.08 10.83
C ALA A 346 -7.45 14.58 11.09
N GLU A 347 -6.78 14.94 12.20
CA GLU A 347 -6.40 16.33 12.51
C GLU A 347 -5.46 16.90 11.44
N GLN A 348 -4.45 16.16 11.02
CA GLN A 348 -3.53 16.56 9.96
C GLN A 348 -4.24 16.76 8.61
N GLN A 349 -5.15 15.86 8.26
CA GLN A 349 -5.93 15.90 7.03
C GLN A 349 -6.84 17.12 7.00
N LEU A 350 -7.52 17.42 8.10
CA LEU A 350 -8.33 18.65 8.23
C LEU A 350 -7.46 19.90 8.06
N ALA A 351 -6.30 19.94 8.71
CA ALA A 351 -5.37 21.07 8.58
C ALA A 351 -4.86 21.24 7.13
N ILE A 352 -4.64 20.15 6.40
CA ILE A 352 -4.28 20.19 4.98
C ILE A 352 -5.43 20.81 4.16
N LEU A 353 -6.66 20.34 4.32
CA LEU A 353 -7.81 20.92 3.62
C LEU A 353 -7.96 22.41 3.88
N GLN A 354 -7.80 22.84 5.15
CA GLN A 354 -7.85 24.25 5.53
C GLN A 354 -6.72 25.08 4.88
N GLY A 355 -5.50 24.53 4.78
CA GLY A 355 -4.37 25.18 4.14
C GLY A 355 -4.50 25.29 2.62
N LEU A 356 -5.19 24.34 1.99
CA LEU A 356 -5.42 24.31 0.55
C LEU A 356 -6.57 25.23 0.12
N TRP A 357 -7.57 25.45 0.97
CA TRP A 357 -8.79 26.18 0.64
C TRP A 357 -8.54 27.57 0.04
N PRO A 358 -7.65 28.42 0.59
CA PRO A 358 -7.37 29.75 0.02
C PRO A 358 -6.74 29.72 -1.37
N ALA A 359 -6.16 28.57 -1.79
CA ALA A 359 -5.56 28.42 -3.11
C ALA A 359 -6.56 27.97 -4.19
N LEU A 360 -7.75 27.53 -3.79
CA LEU A 360 -8.81 27.13 -4.72
C LEU A 360 -9.55 28.39 -5.24
N LYS A 361 -9.72 28.50 -6.54
CA LYS A 361 -10.53 29.54 -7.16
C LYS A 361 -12.02 29.41 -6.78
N PRO A 362 -12.78 30.49 -6.70
CA PRO A 362 -14.24 30.39 -6.64
C PRO A 362 -14.80 29.57 -7.80
N GLY A 363 -15.66 28.59 -7.47
CA GLY A 363 -16.19 27.62 -8.45
C GLY A 363 -15.21 26.50 -8.83
N GLY A 364 -14.00 26.50 -8.29
CA GLY A 364 -13.05 25.41 -8.44
C GLY A 364 -13.47 24.15 -7.68
N ARG A 365 -12.81 23.01 -7.96
CA ARG A 365 -13.10 21.73 -7.33
C ARG A 365 -11.90 21.18 -6.55
N LEU A 366 -12.16 20.62 -5.38
CA LEU A 366 -11.17 19.95 -4.54
C LEU A 366 -11.57 18.49 -4.39
N LEU A 367 -10.69 17.57 -4.82
CA LEU A 367 -10.85 16.14 -4.63
C LEU A 367 -9.99 15.68 -3.45
N TYR A 368 -10.67 15.28 -2.38
CA TYR A 368 -10.02 14.69 -1.19
C TYR A 368 -9.93 13.18 -1.35
N VAL A 369 -8.74 12.62 -1.16
CA VAL A 369 -8.46 11.19 -1.35
C VAL A 369 -7.65 10.66 -0.18
N THR A 370 -8.02 9.49 0.31
CA THR A 370 -7.23 8.69 1.24
C THR A 370 -7.16 7.24 0.78
N CYS A 371 -6.18 6.50 1.26
CA CYS A 371 -6.17 5.04 1.18
C CYS A 371 -6.57 4.39 2.51
N SER A 372 -7.32 5.09 3.34
CA SER A 372 -7.95 4.58 4.57
C SER A 372 -9.35 4.07 4.30
N ILE A 373 -9.78 3.03 5.03
CA ILE A 373 -11.18 2.59 5.07
C ILE A 373 -11.94 3.14 6.27
N LEU A 374 -11.29 3.89 7.17
CA LEU A 374 -11.90 4.36 8.41
C LEU A 374 -12.63 5.68 8.23
N ASP A 375 -13.87 5.76 8.72
CA ASP A 375 -14.72 6.95 8.67
C ASP A 375 -14.05 8.20 9.27
N ALA A 376 -13.31 7.99 10.37
CA ALA A 376 -12.57 9.06 11.05
C ALA A 376 -11.60 9.82 10.15
N GLU A 377 -11.06 9.21 9.10
CA GLU A 377 -10.14 9.79 8.12
C GLU A 377 -10.84 10.17 6.80
N ASN A 378 -12.12 9.90 6.65
CA ASN A 378 -12.90 10.11 5.42
C ASN A 378 -14.08 11.06 5.68
N ASP A 379 -15.30 10.56 5.85
CA ASP A 379 -16.51 11.36 6.04
C ASP A 379 -16.40 12.35 7.21
N ALA A 380 -15.81 11.93 8.33
CA ALA A 380 -15.68 12.79 9.50
C ALA A 380 -14.81 14.02 9.23
N VAL A 381 -13.72 13.87 8.46
CA VAL A 381 -12.85 15.00 8.07
C VAL A 381 -13.59 15.94 7.13
N VAL A 382 -14.25 15.41 6.08
CA VAL A 382 -15.01 16.24 5.13
C VAL A 382 -16.15 16.99 5.83
N LYS A 383 -16.90 16.32 6.72
CA LYS A 383 -17.96 16.93 7.53
C LYS A 383 -17.41 18.02 8.46
N ALA A 384 -16.24 17.83 9.07
CA ALA A 384 -15.61 18.84 9.91
C ALA A 384 -15.17 20.06 9.09
N PHE A 385 -14.62 19.85 7.90
CA PHE A 385 -14.23 20.89 6.96
C PHE A 385 -15.45 21.68 6.45
N SER A 386 -16.53 21.02 6.03
CA SER A 386 -17.73 21.65 5.47
C SER A 386 -18.52 22.51 6.47
N ARG A 387 -18.34 22.28 7.78
CA ARG A 387 -18.91 23.14 8.82
C ARG A 387 -18.22 24.51 8.95
N GLN A 388 -17.00 24.62 8.44
CA GLN A 388 -16.16 25.83 8.57
C GLN A 388 -16.08 26.64 7.28
N HIS A 389 -16.46 26.03 6.15
CA HIS A 389 -16.33 26.64 4.82
C HIS A 389 -17.61 26.44 4.02
N GLU A 390 -17.95 27.42 3.20
CA GLU A 390 -19.05 27.32 2.26
C GLU A 390 -18.65 26.42 1.09
N VAL A 391 -19.02 25.15 1.17
CA VAL A 391 -18.69 24.12 0.17
C VAL A 391 -19.95 23.39 -0.29
N HIS A 392 -19.94 22.97 -1.54
CA HIS A 392 -20.92 22.02 -2.07
C HIS A 392 -20.25 20.65 -2.25
N ILE A 393 -20.72 19.64 -1.50
CA ILE A 393 -20.23 18.27 -1.65
C ILE A 393 -20.86 17.69 -2.92
N MET A 394 -20.02 17.39 -3.92
CA MET A 394 -20.45 16.78 -5.16
C MET A 394 -20.60 15.27 -4.99
N PRO A 395 -21.75 14.68 -5.38
CA PRO A 395 -21.96 13.25 -5.28
C PRO A 395 -20.97 12.48 -6.18
N ILE A 396 -20.35 11.46 -5.63
CA ILE A 396 -19.52 10.50 -6.36
C ILE A 396 -20.32 9.21 -6.51
N VAL A 397 -20.37 8.67 -7.72
CA VAL A 397 -21.00 7.38 -8.01
C VAL A 397 -20.01 6.53 -8.79
N MET A 398 -19.72 5.34 -8.27
CA MET A 398 -18.83 4.36 -8.91
C MET A 398 -19.53 3.00 -8.97
N GLU A 399 -19.03 2.12 -9.83
CA GLU A 399 -19.63 0.78 -10.04
C GLU A 399 -19.37 -0.18 -8.88
N ARG A 400 -18.29 0.06 -8.10
CA ARG A 400 -17.87 -0.78 -6.98
C ARG A 400 -17.57 0.05 -5.75
N GLY A 401 -17.89 -0.48 -4.59
CA GLY A 401 -17.69 0.18 -3.31
C GLY A 401 -19.00 0.58 -2.65
N ILE A 402 -18.93 1.45 -1.68
CA ILE A 402 -20.07 1.86 -0.83
C ILE A 402 -20.19 3.38 -0.89
N ALA A 403 -21.43 3.87 -1.16
CA ALA A 403 -21.75 5.28 -1.04
C ALA A 403 -21.64 5.72 0.43
N ARG A 404 -20.98 6.85 0.66
CA ARG A 404 -20.85 7.48 1.97
C ARG A 404 -21.50 8.85 1.91
N ASP A 405 -21.72 9.47 3.06
CA ASP A 405 -22.37 10.78 3.14
C ASP A 405 -21.60 11.89 2.41
N ALA A 406 -20.27 11.80 2.43
CA ALA A 406 -19.40 12.81 1.86
C ALA A 406 -18.51 12.31 0.70
N GLY A 407 -18.78 11.11 0.18
CA GLY A 407 -17.97 10.56 -0.90
C GLY A 407 -18.27 9.10 -1.22
N TRP A 408 -17.22 8.36 -1.58
CA TRP A 408 -17.34 6.95 -1.98
C TRP A 408 -16.18 6.13 -1.40
N GLN A 409 -16.51 5.02 -0.75
CA GLN A 409 -15.50 4.09 -0.23
C GLN A 409 -15.31 2.92 -1.19
N VAL A 410 -14.14 2.86 -1.82
CA VAL A 410 -13.72 1.66 -2.54
C VAL A 410 -13.30 0.60 -1.52
N MET A 411 -13.91 -0.57 -1.58
CA MET A 411 -13.63 -1.65 -0.65
C MET A 411 -12.45 -2.51 -1.12
N PRO A 412 -11.56 -2.95 -0.19
CA PRO A 412 -10.56 -3.95 -0.51
C PRO A 412 -11.22 -5.26 -0.95
N GLU A 413 -10.89 -5.75 -2.14
CA GLU A 413 -11.40 -7.01 -2.69
C GLU A 413 -10.23 -7.93 -3.07
N VAL A 414 -10.42 -9.25 -3.00
CA VAL A 414 -9.36 -10.23 -3.33
C VAL A 414 -8.84 -10.02 -4.75
N ASN A 415 -9.74 -9.83 -5.72
CA ASN A 415 -9.42 -9.68 -7.14
C ASN A 415 -9.48 -8.21 -7.62
N GLY A 416 -9.70 -7.26 -6.73
CA GLY A 416 -9.81 -5.84 -7.02
C GLY A 416 -8.69 -4.99 -6.38
N GLY A 417 -8.70 -3.70 -6.63
CA GLY A 417 -7.79 -2.72 -6.02
C GLY A 417 -8.30 -2.19 -4.73
#